data_b867b44900d45d6fa959160eaef5dece
#
_entry.id   b867b44900d45d6fa959160eaef5dece
#
_cell.length_a   1.000
_cell.length_b   1.000
_cell.length_c   1.000
_cell.angle_alpha   90.00
_cell.angle_beta   90.00
_cell.angle_gamma   90.00
#
_symmetry.space_group_name_H-M   'P 1'
#
loop_
_entity.id
_entity.type
_entity.pdbx_description
1 polymer ?
#
loop_
_entity_poly.entity_id
_entity_poly.type
_entity_poly.pdbx_seq_one_letter_code
_entity_poly.pdbx_strand_id
1 'polypeptide(L)'
;MVRVLTNCRAVATPLGRRPVGGAAMARLHEVADAAVVIDDDGLILEVGPAAKVKAPPGAEGLDAGGALVLPGLVDPHTHAVYAGDRSFEVEHKVAGKSYLDIQQLGGGIHHTVAETRRASIDTLVEGGRRRLDEMLRQGTTTAEVKSGYGLDTESEVKVLRAVERLRVEATVDVVPTLLAAHVVPREFERARDVFVSMVVTEMIPTVVRESLATFVDVWCDEGAFTADECRPMLEAGARAGLGLRVHADEFARAGGAGLAAELHASSADHLLFATRDDFRLLQEASVVPVLPPAAPLVTLLHRWPDARQLIADEVAFALATDFNPNCQLSSMQRAMALAVYQMRCPPRAALTAATLNAACSLGRGDTVGTVEPGKVADLLLVDAPSVDAFVTDLSANRVVGVLRKGVPVVRAP
;
A
#
# COMPACT_ATOMS: atom_id res chain seq x y z
N MET A 1 -8.18 -27.61 -9.53
CA MET A 1 -9.18 -27.73 -10.62
C MET A 1 -9.12 -26.48 -11.45
N VAL A 2 -8.95 -26.61 -12.77
CA VAL A 2 -8.93 -25.46 -13.69
C VAL A 2 -10.27 -24.75 -13.66
N ARG A 3 -10.26 -23.40 -13.67
CA ARG A 3 -11.46 -22.54 -13.68
C ARG A 3 -11.47 -21.68 -14.93
N VAL A 4 -12.68 -21.34 -15.38
CA VAL A 4 -12.84 -20.41 -16.52
C VAL A 4 -13.84 -19.34 -16.09
N LEU A 5 -13.37 -18.10 -15.94
CA LEU A 5 -14.21 -16.94 -15.71
C LEU A 5 -14.75 -16.45 -17.08
N THR A 6 -16.05 -16.48 -17.22
CA THR A 6 -16.79 -16.12 -18.45
C THR A 6 -17.74 -14.97 -18.21
N ASN A 7 -18.44 -14.52 -19.26
CA ASN A 7 -19.39 -13.41 -19.18
C ASN A 7 -18.76 -12.13 -18.60
N CYS A 8 -17.45 -11.92 -18.88
CA CYS A 8 -16.76 -10.69 -18.57
C CYS A 8 -17.12 -9.67 -19.66
N ARG A 9 -17.75 -8.56 -19.29
CA ARG A 9 -18.01 -7.48 -20.27
C ARG A 9 -16.71 -7.00 -20.92
N ALA A 10 -15.68 -6.85 -20.12
CA ALA A 10 -14.32 -6.61 -20.57
C ALA A 10 -13.32 -7.00 -19.45
N VAL A 11 -12.09 -7.29 -19.85
CA VAL A 11 -10.90 -7.27 -18.97
C VAL A 11 -10.13 -6.02 -19.31
N ALA A 12 -9.77 -5.21 -18.31
CA ALA A 12 -8.90 -4.04 -18.48
C ALA A 12 -7.74 -4.09 -17.50
N THR A 13 -6.50 -4.00 -17.99
CA THR A 13 -5.30 -4.22 -17.19
C THR A 13 -4.10 -3.44 -17.72
N PRO A 14 -3.23 -2.88 -16.87
CA PRO A 14 -1.88 -2.55 -17.33
C PRO A 14 -1.14 -3.84 -17.70
N LEU A 15 -0.02 -3.74 -18.42
CA LEU A 15 0.81 -4.88 -18.80
C LEU A 15 2.24 -4.70 -18.27
N GLY A 16 2.89 -5.82 -17.96
CA GLY A 16 4.29 -5.86 -17.60
C GLY A 16 4.57 -6.33 -16.17
N ARG A 17 5.86 -6.23 -15.80
CA ARG A 17 6.39 -6.73 -14.53
C ARG A 17 7.27 -5.69 -13.81
N ARG A 18 7.43 -4.51 -14.40
CA ARG A 18 8.23 -3.39 -13.89
C ARG A 18 7.33 -2.17 -13.71
N PRO A 19 7.73 -1.19 -12.88
CA PRO A 19 6.99 0.05 -12.78
C PRO A 19 6.90 0.75 -14.13
N VAL A 20 5.75 1.32 -14.43
CA VAL A 20 5.47 2.01 -15.69
C VAL A 20 5.33 3.49 -15.38
N GLY A 21 6.13 4.33 -16.07
CA GLY A 21 6.08 5.79 -15.99
C GLY A 21 5.51 6.44 -17.24
N GLY A 22 5.37 7.76 -17.17
CA GLY A 22 4.97 8.58 -18.31
C GLY A 22 3.58 8.27 -18.86
N ALA A 23 3.38 8.59 -20.12
CA ALA A 23 2.11 8.37 -20.81
C ALA A 23 1.70 6.88 -20.87
N ALA A 24 2.64 5.94 -20.64
CA ALA A 24 2.36 4.52 -20.62
C ALA A 24 1.51 4.11 -19.41
N MET A 25 1.51 4.88 -18.32
CA MET A 25 0.64 4.63 -17.16
C MET A 25 -0.85 4.62 -17.52
N ALA A 26 -1.28 5.40 -18.52
CA ALA A 26 -2.67 5.45 -18.97
C ALA A 26 -3.01 4.42 -20.05
N ARG A 27 -2.04 3.60 -20.50
CA ARG A 27 -2.25 2.57 -21.52
C ARG A 27 -2.67 1.27 -20.87
N LEU A 28 -3.96 0.95 -20.97
CA LEU A 28 -4.48 -0.33 -20.53
C LEU A 28 -4.71 -1.25 -21.74
N HIS A 29 -4.42 -2.53 -21.56
CA HIS A 29 -4.88 -3.57 -22.47
C HIS A 29 -6.33 -3.91 -22.12
N GLU A 30 -7.21 -3.76 -23.09
CA GLU A 30 -8.63 -4.02 -22.93
C GLU A 30 -9.09 -5.12 -23.89
N VAL A 31 -9.76 -6.13 -23.35
CA VAL A 31 -10.36 -7.24 -24.10
C VAL A 31 -11.85 -7.22 -23.83
N ALA A 32 -12.66 -6.88 -24.84
CA ALA A 32 -14.12 -6.94 -24.75
C ALA A 32 -14.63 -8.39 -24.83
N ASP A 33 -15.79 -8.66 -24.24
CA ASP A 33 -16.43 -9.98 -24.21
C ASP A 33 -15.41 -11.07 -23.85
N ALA A 34 -14.71 -10.87 -22.73
CA ALA A 34 -13.53 -11.64 -22.37
C ALA A 34 -13.86 -12.93 -21.60
N ALA A 35 -12.89 -13.85 -21.62
CA ALA A 35 -12.79 -14.95 -20.67
C ALA A 35 -11.36 -15.07 -20.14
N VAL A 36 -11.23 -15.61 -18.91
CA VAL A 36 -9.96 -15.84 -18.22
C VAL A 36 -9.90 -17.29 -17.79
N VAL A 37 -8.84 -18.03 -18.24
CA VAL A 37 -8.56 -19.40 -17.82
C VAL A 37 -7.56 -19.36 -16.67
N ILE A 38 -7.86 -20.07 -15.60
CA ILE A 38 -7.08 -20.10 -14.35
C ILE A 38 -6.80 -21.54 -14.00
N ASP A 39 -5.54 -21.87 -13.72
CA ASP A 39 -5.15 -23.22 -13.31
C ASP A 39 -5.53 -23.55 -11.86
N ASP A 40 -5.19 -24.75 -11.41
CA ASP A 40 -5.47 -25.26 -10.06
C ASP A 40 -4.59 -24.64 -8.97
N ASP A 41 -3.46 -24.02 -9.36
CA ASP A 41 -2.60 -23.24 -8.47
C ASP A 41 -3.06 -21.76 -8.34
N GLY A 42 -4.07 -21.37 -9.14
CA GLY A 42 -4.62 -20.02 -9.16
C GLY A 42 -3.84 -19.04 -10.04
N LEU A 43 -3.07 -19.57 -11.02
CA LEU A 43 -2.36 -18.76 -12.00
C LEU A 43 -3.21 -18.60 -13.26
N ILE A 44 -3.14 -17.42 -13.86
CA ILE A 44 -3.77 -17.14 -15.15
C ILE A 44 -3.02 -17.90 -16.25
N LEU A 45 -3.73 -18.74 -16.99
CA LEU A 45 -3.21 -19.44 -18.15
C LEU A 45 -3.43 -18.67 -19.46
N GLU A 46 -4.63 -18.12 -19.62
CA GLU A 46 -5.05 -17.42 -20.84
C GLU A 46 -6.05 -16.30 -20.51
N VAL A 47 -5.94 -15.20 -21.24
CA VAL A 47 -6.90 -14.08 -21.26
C VAL A 47 -7.18 -13.71 -22.71
N GLY A 48 -8.42 -13.66 -23.10
CA GLY A 48 -8.77 -13.30 -24.48
C GLY A 48 -10.27 -13.13 -24.70
N PRO A 49 -10.69 -12.80 -25.94
CA PRO A 49 -12.10 -12.80 -26.31
C PRO A 49 -12.72 -14.18 -26.04
N ALA A 50 -13.88 -14.23 -25.39
CA ALA A 50 -14.54 -15.48 -25.00
C ALA A 50 -14.75 -16.46 -26.17
N ALA A 51 -15.01 -15.93 -27.36
CA ALA A 51 -15.16 -16.75 -28.58
C ALA A 51 -13.86 -17.49 -29.02
N LYS A 52 -12.69 -17.03 -28.52
CA LYS A 52 -11.38 -17.60 -28.88
C LYS A 52 -10.77 -18.44 -27.75
N VAL A 53 -11.13 -18.15 -26.52
CA VAL A 53 -10.64 -18.88 -25.32
C VAL A 53 -11.32 -20.25 -25.27
N LYS A 54 -10.50 -21.31 -25.17
CA LYS A 54 -11.01 -22.67 -25.08
C LYS A 54 -10.96 -23.16 -23.62
N ALA A 55 -12.12 -23.38 -23.03
CA ALA A 55 -12.22 -24.02 -21.72
C ALA A 55 -11.66 -25.45 -21.79
N PRO A 56 -10.70 -25.83 -20.95
CA PRO A 56 -10.26 -27.23 -20.87
C PRO A 56 -11.43 -28.15 -20.44
N PRO A 57 -11.45 -29.42 -20.90
CA PRO A 57 -12.46 -30.37 -20.48
C PRO A 57 -12.50 -30.52 -18.95
N GLY A 58 -13.70 -30.40 -18.35
CA GLY A 58 -13.88 -30.51 -16.90
C GLY A 58 -13.52 -29.25 -16.10
N ALA A 59 -13.25 -28.13 -16.76
CA ALA A 59 -13.03 -26.86 -16.05
C ALA A 59 -14.30 -26.39 -15.34
N GLU A 60 -14.14 -25.84 -14.15
CA GLU A 60 -15.22 -25.16 -13.38
C GLU A 60 -15.54 -23.82 -14.03
N GLY A 61 -16.81 -23.59 -14.37
CA GLY A 61 -17.28 -22.30 -14.88
C GLY A 61 -17.55 -21.31 -13.75
N LEU A 62 -16.97 -20.10 -13.85
CA LEU A 62 -17.29 -18.95 -13.02
C LEU A 62 -17.97 -17.90 -13.88
N ASP A 63 -19.07 -17.32 -13.40
CA ASP A 63 -19.81 -16.27 -14.13
C ASP A 63 -19.45 -14.90 -13.54
N ALA A 64 -18.89 -14.01 -14.38
CA ALA A 64 -18.61 -12.63 -14.00
C ALA A 64 -19.87 -11.74 -14.01
N GLY A 65 -21.03 -12.24 -14.44
CA GLY A 65 -22.30 -11.50 -14.43
C GLY A 65 -22.31 -10.23 -15.28
N GLY A 66 -21.50 -10.16 -16.35
CA GLY A 66 -21.37 -8.96 -17.18
C GLY A 66 -20.50 -7.84 -16.54
N ALA A 67 -19.74 -8.14 -15.49
CA ALA A 67 -18.87 -7.18 -14.83
C ALA A 67 -17.64 -6.81 -15.68
N LEU A 68 -17.10 -5.62 -15.45
CA LEU A 68 -15.74 -5.26 -15.84
C LEU A 68 -14.76 -5.98 -14.91
N VAL A 69 -13.77 -6.67 -15.49
CA VAL A 69 -12.74 -7.40 -14.73
C VAL A 69 -11.45 -6.60 -14.71
N LEU A 70 -10.94 -6.36 -13.51
CA LEU A 70 -9.69 -5.62 -13.26
C LEU A 70 -8.73 -6.47 -12.43
N PRO A 71 -7.41 -6.16 -12.41
CA PRO A 71 -6.51 -6.74 -11.43
C PRO A 71 -6.95 -6.40 -10.01
N GLY A 72 -6.68 -7.27 -9.06
CA GLY A 72 -6.79 -6.95 -7.63
C GLY A 72 -5.99 -5.70 -7.30
N LEU A 73 -6.59 -4.81 -6.49
CA LEU A 73 -5.90 -3.60 -6.05
C LEU A 73 -4.81 -3.96 -5.03
N VAL A 74 -3.70 -3.26 -5.12
CA VAL A 74 -2.55 -3.40 -4.23
C VAL A 74 -2.41 -2.13 -3.42
N ASP A 75 -2.38 -2.24 -2.10
CA ASP A 75 -2.16 -1.12 -1.18
C ASP A 75 -0.74 -1.21 -0.60
N PRO A 76 0.20 -0.43 -1.12
CA PRO A 76 1.61 -0.56 -0.75
C PRO A 76 2.02 0.21 0.51
N HIS A 77 1.05 0.81 1.25
CA HIS A 77 1.37 1.56 2.46
C HIS A 77 0.18 1.59 3.41
N THR A 78 0.25 0.76 4.47
CA THR A 78 -0.75 0.77 5.53
C THR A 78 -0.14 0.53 6.91
N HIS A 79 -0.87 1.01 7.94
CA HIS A 79 -0.59 0.73 9.35
C HIS A 79 -1.79 -0.01 9.97
N ALA A 80 -2.25 -1.08 9.33
CA ALA A 80 -3.51 -1.74 9.67
C ALA A 80 -3.52 -2.44 11.05
N VAL A 81 -2.36 -2.64 11.71
CA VAL A 81 -2.24 -3.31 13.00
C VAL A 81 -1.90 -2.30 14.11
N TYR A 82 -2.92 -1.90 14.84
CA TYR A 82 -2.82 -1.00 15.99
C TYR A 82 -4.02 -1.18 16.94
N ALA A 83 -3.90 -0.62 18.17
CA ALA A 83 -5.00 -0.46 19.11
C ALA A 83 -5.29 1.02 19.39
N GLY A 84 -6.46 1.29 19.92
CA GLY A 84 -6.94 2.64 20.24
C GLY A 84 -7.68 3.32 19.10
N ASP A 85 -8.14 4.54 19.37
CA ASP A 85 -8.88 5.42 18.47
C ASP A 85 -8.35 6.86 18.59
N ARG A 86 -8.34 7.59 17.50
CA ARG A 86 -7.88 8.98 17.41
C ARG A 86 -8.94 9.93 16.87
N SER A 87 -10.20 9.52 16.82
CA SER A 87 -11.30 10.35 16.31
C SER A 87 -11.49 11.63 17.13
N PHE A 88 -11.14 11.63 18.43
CA PHE A 88 -11.19 12.81 19.30
C PHE A 88 -10.27 13.95 18.84
N GLU A 89 -9.27 13.68 18.00
CA GLU A 89 -8.35 14.70 17.48
C GLU A 89 -9.01 15.60 16.42
N VAL A 90 -10.12 15.17 15.81
CA VAL A 90 -10.75 15.89 14.71
C VAL A 90 -11.18 17.29 15.14
N GLU A 91 -11.74 17.45 16.35
CA GLU A 91 -12.11 18.76 16.89
C GLU A 91 -10.89 19.69 17.04
N HIS A 92 -9.76 19.16 17.48
CA HIS A 92 -8.52 19.92 17.59
C HIS A 92 -7.99 20.37 16.23
N LYS A 93 -8.02 19.49 15.22
CA LYS A 93 -7.62 19.81 13.84
C LYS A 93 -8.49 20.90 13.24
N VAL A 94 -9.81 20.77 13.36
CA VAL A 94 -10.77 21.77 12.86
C VAL A 94 -10.61 23.11 13.59
N ALA A 95 -10.20 23.09 14.87
CA ALA A 95 -9.86 24.31 15.62
C ALA A 95 -8.49 24.92 15.23
N GLY A 96 -7.81 24.37 14.23
CA GLY A 96 -6.53 24.90 13.73
C GLY A 96 -5.31 24.52 14.56
N LYS A 97 -5.41 23.51 15.44
CA LYS A 97 -4.25 22.97 16.17
C LYS A 97 -3.31 22.26 15.20
N SER A 98 -2.02 22.54 15.34
CA SER A 98 -1.00 21.79 14.61
C SER A 98 -0.90 20.34 15.09
N TYR A 99 -0.25 19.49 14.30
CA TYR A 99 0.03 18.11 14.70
C TYR A 99 0.80 18.03 16.03
N LEU A 100 1.78 18.92 16.23
CA LEU A 100 2.57 19.01 17.47
C LEU A 100 1.70 19.44 18.66
N ASP A 101 0.78 20.41 18.46
CA ASP A 101 -0.15 20.82 19.53
C ASP A 101 -1.04 19.65 19.97
N ILE A 102 -1.56 18.87 19.02
CA ILE A 102 -2.38 17.69 19.30
C ILE A 102 -1.59 16.63 20.07
N GLN A 103 -0.33 16.44 19.72
CA GLN A 103 0.56 15.53 20.42
C GLN A 103 0.82 15.95 21.87
N GLN A 104 0.97 17.27 22.15
CA GLN A 104 1.11 17.81 23.50
C GLN A 104 -0.17 17.66 24.33
N LEU A 105 -1.33 17.64 23.68
CA LEU A 105 -2.64 17.42 24.33
C LEU A 105 -2.92 15.93 24.62
N GLY A 106 -1.96 15.05 24.38
CA GLY A 106 -2.08 13.61 24.66
C GLY A 106 -2.61 12.78 23.49
N GLY A 107 -2.80 13.39 22.32
CA GLY A 107 -3.11 12.74 21.06
C GLY A 107 -1.85 12.33 20.28
N GLY A 108 -1.99 12.25 18.97
CA GLY A 108 -0.90 11.92 18.06
C GLY A 108 -0.47 10.45 18.13
N ILE A 109 0.67 10.20 17.56
CA ILE A 109 1.24 8.84 17.44
C ILE A 109 1.47 8.19 18.80
N HIS A 110 1.91 8.97 19.82
CA HIS A 110 2.18 8.47 21.17
C HIS A 110 0.94 7.92 21.88
N HIS A 111 -0.27 8.45 21.57
CA HIS A 111 -1.51 7.85 22.05
C HIS A 111 -1.69 6.44 21.51
N THR A 112 -1.54 6.28 20.19
CA THR A 112 -1.62 4.96 19.54
C THR A 112 -0.55 3.99 20.07
N VAL A 113 0.67 4.48 20.30
CA VAL A 113 1.76 3.68 20.91
C VAL A 113 1.35 3.17 22.28
N ALA A 114 0.83 4.03 23.15
CA ALA A 114 0.43 3.62 24.50
C ALA A 114 -0.68 2.54 24.46
N GLU A 115 -1.68 2.69 23.60
CA GLU A 115 -2.75 1.71 23.46
C GLU A 115 -2.26 0.40 22.82
N THR A 116 -1.38 0.47 21.83
CA THR A 116 -0.83 -0.72 21.15
C THR A 116 0.11 -1.51 22.06
N ARG A 117 0.93 -0.83 22.87
CA ARG A 117 1.77 -1.48 23.89
C ARG A 117 0.94 -2.24 24.91
N ARG A 118 -0.23 -1.72 25.34
CA ARG A 118 -1.13 -2.37 26.31
C ARG A 118 -1.93 -3.52 25.71
N ALA A 119 -2.21 -3.47 24.40
CA ALA A 119 -3.04 -4.48 23.75
C ALA A 119 -2.38 -5.85 23.71
N SER A 120 -3.19 -6.91 23.88
CA SER A 120 -2.74 -8.28 23.64
C SER A 120 -2.52 -8.53 22.14
N ILE A 121 -1.72 -9.53 21.81
CA ILE A 121 -1.52 -9.95 20.42
C ILE A 121 -2.84 -10.34 19.76
N ASP A 122 -3.75 -10.99 20.48
CA ASP A 122 -5.06 -11.40 19.96
C ASP A 122 -5.94 -10.19 19.64
N THR A 123 -5.89 -9.14 20.48
CA THR A 123 -6.58 -7.86 20.19
C THR A 123 -6.03 -7.21 18.92
N LEU A 124 -4.71 -7.22 18.72
CA LEU A 124 -4.06 -6.66 17.52
C LEU A 124 -4.42 -7.46 16.27
N VAL A 125 -4.42 -8.79 16.34
CA VAL A 125 -4.81 -9.69 15.25
C VAL A 125 -6.28 -9.47 14.86
N GLU A 126 -7.20 -9.45 15.82
CA GLU A 126 -8.63 -9.25 15.55
C GLU A 126 -8.91 -7.87 14.95
N GLY A 127 -8.27 -6.82 15.48
CA GLY A 127 -8.35 -5.47 14.92
C GLY A 127 -7.81 -5.40 13.49
N GLY A 128 -6.64 -5.99 13.25
CA GLY A 128 -6.00 -6.06 11.93
C GLY A 128 -6.85 -6.86 10.93
N ARG A 129 -7.37 -8.03 11.32
CA ARG A 129 -8.24 -8.86 10.47
C ARG A 129 -9.47 -8.09 10.00
N ARG A 130 -10.19 -7.45 10.92
CA ARG A 130 -11.40 -6.68 10.58
C ARG A 130 -11.10 -5.57 9.56
N ARG A 131 -9.95 -4.89 9.67
CA ARG A 131 -9.52 -3.84 8.74
C ARG A 131 -9.12 -4.41 7.38
N LEU A 132 -8.37 -5.50 7.35
CA LEU A 132 -8.02 -6.20 6.11
C LEU A 132 -9.25 -6.77 5.40
N ASP A 133 -10.21 -7.31 6.13
CA ASP A 133 -11.49 -7.77 5.57
C ASP A 133 -12.30 -6.62 4.95
N GLU A 134 -12.26 -5.44 5.57
CA GLU A 134 -12.87 -4.23 4.99
C GLU A 134 -12.16 -3.80 3.71
N MET A 135 -10.82 -3.78 3.69
CA MET A 135 -10.02 -3.51 2.50
C MET A 135 -10.30 -4.52 1.37
N LEU A 136 -10.44 -5.82 1.71
CA LEU A 136 -10.78 -6.87 0.75
C LEU A 136 -12.13 -6.62 0.08
N ARG A 137 -13.16 -6.26 0.87
CA ARG A 137 -14.48 -5.90 0.32
C ARG A 137 -14.43 -4.67 -0.59
N GLN A 138 -13.43 -3.82 -0.42
CA GLN A 138 -13.15 -2.66 -1.27
C GLN A 138 -12.21 -2.98 -2.46
N GLY A 139 -11.82 -4.26 -2.62
CA GLY A 139 -11.02 -4.74 -3.74
C GLY A 139 -9.52 -4.82 -3.52
N THR A 140 -9.01 -4.53 -2.33
CA THR A 140 -7.60 -4.71 -2.02
C THR A 140 -7.30 -6.19 -1.80
N THR A 141 -6.46 -6.77 -2.64
CA THR A 141 -6.07 -8.18 -2.58
C THR A 141 -4.68 -8.39 -2.01
N THR A 142 -3.84 -7.37 -2.04
CA THR A 142 -2.48 -7.35 -1.47
C THR A 142 -2.31 -6.06 -0.70
N ALA A 143 -1.83 -6.12 0.55
CA ALA A 143 -1.57 -4.96 1.39
C ALA A 143 -0.23 -5.09 2.12
N GLU A 144 0.54 -4.02 2.09
CA GLU A 144 1.68 -3.88 2.98
C GLU A 144 1.18 -3.43 4.36
N VAL A 145 1.69 -4.07 5.42
CA VAL A 145 1.31 -3.78 6.80
C VAL A 145 2.55 -3.50 7.64
N LYS A 146 2.64 -2.25 8.10
CA LYS A 146 3.75 -1.76 8.92
C LYS A 146 3.49 -2.00 10.40
N SER A 147 4.55 -2.25 11.16
CA SER A 147 4.59 -2.01 12.60
C SER A 147 4.71 -0.48 12.88
N GLY A 148 5.39 -0.07 13.96
CA GLY A 148 5.67 1.35 14.20
C GLY A 148 4.84 1.99 15.31
N TYR A 149 4.05 1.19 16.01
CA TYR A 149 3.32 1.62 17.20
C TYR A 149 3.79 0.88 18.46
N GLY A 150 4.89 0.13 18.39
CA GLY A 150 5.54 -0.45 19.53
C GLY A 150 6.62 0.47 20.10
N LEU A 151 7.56 0.89 19.25
CA LEU A 151 8.70 1.77 19.55
C LEU A 151 9.63 1.25 20.67
N ASP A 152 9.57 -0.04 20.95
CA ASP A 152 10.53 -0.81 21.72
C ASP A 152 10.62 -2.23 21.15
N THR A 153 11.68 -2.97 21.44
CA THR A 153 11.94 -4.27 20.82
C THR A 153 10.81 -5.27 21.08
N GLU A 154 10.31 -5.36 22.31
CA GLU A 154 9.25 -6.31 22.67
C GLU A 154 7.94 -5.98 21.97
N SER A 155 7.54 -4.71 21.98
CA SER A 155 6.28 -4.25 21.43
C SER A 155 6.28 -4.28 19.89
N GLU A 156 7.39 -3.90 19.21
CA GLU A 156 7.50 -4.00 17.75
C GLU A 156 7.45 -5.46 17.28
N VAL A 157 8.17 -6.36 17.97
CA VAL A 157 8.12 -7.81 17.69
C VAL A 157 6.71 -8.36 17.93
N LYS A 158 6.00 -7.92 19.00
CA LYS A 158 4.60 -8.30 19.24
C LYS A 158 3.69 -7.87 18.09
N VAL A 159 3.82 -6.62 17.60
CA VAL A 159 3.03 -6.14 16.45
C VAL A 159 3.35 -6.97 15.21
N LEU A 160 4.62 -7.20 14.90
CA LEU A 160 5.01 -7.99 13.73
C LEU A 160 4.58 -9.46 13.82
N ARG A 161 4.56 -10.06 15.02
CA ARG A 161 3.97 -11.40 15.21
C ARG A 161 2.46 -11.40 14.97
N ALA A 162 1.75 -10.31 15.30
CA ALA A 162 0.34 -10.16 14.92
C ALA A 162 0.18 -10.04 13.40
N VAL A 163 1.05 -9.29 12.72
CA VAL A 163 1.09 -9.18 11.25
C VAL A 163 1.39 -10.55 10.61
N GLU A 164 2.33 -11.33 11.16
CA GLU A 164 2.65 -12.67 10.66
C GLU A 164 1.45 -13.63 10.79
N ARG A 165 0.72 -13.58 11.92
CA ARG A 165 -0.52 -14.36 12.04
C ARG A 165 -1.55 -13.96 10.97
N LEU A 166 -1.70 -12.65 10.72
CA LEU A 166 -2.60 -12.16 9.67
C LEU A 166 -2.12 -12.58 8.28
N ARG A 167 -0.82 -12.63 8.01
CA ARG A 167 -0.25 -13.13 6.74
C ARG A 167 -0.66 -14.58 6.44
N VAL A 168 -0.85 -15.38 7.47
CA VAL A 168 -1.29 -16.79 7.34
C VAL A 168 -2.82 -16.91 7.31
N GLU A 169 -3.52 -16.13 8.14
CA GLU A 169 -4.96 -16.30 8.40
C GLU A 169 -5.86 -15.42 7.52
N ALA A 170 -5.37 -14.25 7.06
CA ALA A 170 -6.19 -13.34 6.26
C ALA A 170 -6.29 -13.76 4.80
N THR A 171 -7.39 -13.36 4.16
CA THR A 171 -7.59 -13.58 2.71
C THR A 171 -6.75 -12.62 1.86
N VAL A 172 -6.46 -11.42 2.37
CA VAL A 172 -5.54 -10.45 1.73
C VAL A 172 -4.10 -10.98 1.84
N ASP A 173 -3.31 -10.86 0.78
CA ASP A 173 -1.86 -11.13 0.82
C ASP A 173 -1.17 -10.01 1.59
N VAL A 174 -0.59 -10.33 2.75
CA VAL A 174 0.02 -9.37 3.66
C VAL A 174 1.53 -9.34 3.47
N VAL A 175 2.09 -8.15 3.26
CA VAL A 175 3.53 -7.90 3.16
C VAL A 175 4.00 -7.15 4.41
N PRO A 176 4.74 -7.79 5.33
CA PRO A 176 5.10 -7.18 6.60
C PRO A 176 6.31 -6.23 6.48
N THR A 177 6.24 -5.09 7.17
CA THR A 177 7.29 -4.06 7.23
C THR A 177 7.60 -3.68 8.68
N LEU A 178 8.88 -3.71 9.08
CA LEU A 178 9.34 -3.13 10.33
C LEU A 178 9.48 -1.61 10.19
N LEU A 179 8.68 -0.84 10.93
CA LEU A 179 8.78 0.62 11.03
C LEU A 179 9.13 1.04 12.47
N ALA A 180 10.22 0.54 13.02
CA ALA A 180 10.64 0.91 14.39
C ALA A 180 10.95 2.42 14.53
N ALA A 181 11.42 3.04 13.46
CA ALA A 181 11.74 4.47 13.41
C ALA A 181 10.56 5.33 12.90
N HIS A 182 9.36 5.12 13.46
CA HIS A 182 8.16 5.88 13.12
C HIS A 182 8.12 7.25 13.83
N VAL A 183 8.49 7.28 15.11
CA VAL A 183 8.70 8.51 15.88
C VAL A 183 9.67 8.20 17.02
N VAL A 184 10.34 9.22 17.54
CA VAL A 184 11.19 9.03 18.73
C VAL A 184 10.31 8.77 19.93
N PRO A 185 10.45 7.63 20.62
CA PRO A 185 9.67 7.37 21.84
C PRO A 185 10.00 8.39 22.94
N ARG A 186 9.01 8.73 23.76
CA ARG A 186 9.16 9.76 24.80
C ARG A 186 10.32 9.48 25.75
N GLU A 187 10.55 8.22 26.07
CA GLU A 187 11.64 7.75 26.94
C GLU A 187 13.03 7.97 26.34
N PHE A 188 13.13 8.17 25.00
CA PHE A 188 14.37 8.40 24.26
C PHE A 188 14.50 9.80 23.66
N GLU A 189 13.61 10.76 23.97
CA GLU A 189 13.70 12.14 23.45
C GLU A 189 15.06 12.80 23.72
N ARG A 190 15.71 12.45 24.83
CA ARG A 190 17.04 12.98 25.25
C ARG A 190 18.20 12.01 24.95
N ALA A 191 17.91 10.87 24.31
CA ALA A 191 18.87 9.81 24.02
C ALA A 191 18.54 9.14 22.69
N ARG A 192 18.34 9.96 21.64
CA ARG A 192 17.93 9.51 20.30
C ARG A 192 18.93 8.54 19.69
N ASP A 193 20.22 8.77 19.89
CA ASP A 193 21.32 7.91 19.48
C ASP A 193 21.25 6.50 20.11
N VAL A 194 20.81 6.42 21.36
CA VAL A 194 20.59 5.13 22.05
C VAL A 194 19.42 4.38 21.41
N PHE A 195 18.33 5.10 21.04
CA PHE A 195 17.21 4.48 20.34
C PHE A 195 17.62 3.97 18.95
N VAL A 196 18.34 4.79 18.16
CA VAL A 196 18.87 4.36 16.85
C VAL A 196 19.77 3.13 17.00
N SER A 197 20.65 3.12 18.01
CA SER A 197 21.49 1.96 18.31
C SER A 197 20.64 0.72 18.63
N MET A 198 19.58 0.85 19.45
CA MET A 198 18.68 -0.26 19.78
C MET A 198 17.97 -0.82 18.54
N VAL A 199 17.50 0.04 17.63
CA VAL A 199 16.91 -0.42 16.36
C VAL A 199 17.91 -1.25 15.57
N VAL A 200 19.16 -0.76 15.45
CA VAL A 200 20.22 -1.41 14.66
C VAL A 200 20.70 -2.71 15.30
N THR A 201 20.90 -2.74 16.63
CA THR A 201 21.59 -3.85 17.31
C THR A 201 20.65 -4.87 17.94
N GLU A 202 19.38 -4.54 18.14
CA GLU A 202 18.41 -5.42 18.79
C GLU A 202 17.18 -5.69 17.93
N MET A 203 16.46 -4.64 17.46
CA MET A 203 15.17 -4.83 16.77
C MET A 203 15.36 -5.52 15.42
N ILE A 204 16.19 -4.95 14.54
CA ILE A 204 16.44 -5.52 13.19
C ILE A 204 16.96 -6.96 13.30
N PRO A 205 18.01 -7.27 14.10
CA PRO A 205 18.47 -8.66 14.25
C PRO A 205 17.40 -9.61 14.78
N THR A 206 16.54 -9.16 15.70
CA THR A 206 15.46 -9.99 16.23
C THR A 206 14.40 -10.29 15.18
N VAL A 207 13.95 -9.27 14.43
CA VAL A 207 12.97 -9.38 13.36
C VAL A 207 13.45 -10.28 12.23
N VAL A 208 14.73 -10.17 11.85
CA VAL A 208 15.35 -11.02 10.82
C VAL A 208 15.47 -12.47 11.28
N ARG A 209 15.93 -12.69 12.52
CA ARG A 209 16.04 -14.04 13.09
C ARG A 209 14.70 -14.77 13.12
N GLU A 210 13.61 -14.05 13.36
CA GLU A 210 12.25 -14.60 13.40
C GLU A 210 11.52 -14.53 12.03
N SER A 211 12.17 -13.96 10.99
CA SER A 211 11.60 -13.80 9.65
C SER A 211 10.27 -13.04 9.64
N LEU A 212 10.12 -11.99 10.48
CA LEU A 212 8.88 -11.27 10.71
C LEU A 212 8.63 -10.10 9.76
N ALA A 213 9.60 -9.68 8.96
CA ALA A 213 9.46 -8.57 8.03
C ALA A 213 10.15 -8.82 6.69
N THR A 214 9.59 -8.26 5.63
CA THR A 214 10.16 -8.21 4.28
C THR A 214 10.94 -6.90 4.08
N PHE A 215 10.49 -5.82 4.72
CA PHE A 215 11.06 -4.49 4.59
C PHE A 215 11.40 -3.89 5.95
N VAL A 216 12.33 -2.95 5.96
CA VAL A 216 12.53 -1.97 7.02
C VAL A 216 12.16 -0.60 6.49
N ASP A 217 11.50 0.20 7.31
CA ASP A 217 11.02 1.54 7.01
C ASP A 217 11.45 2.52 8.10
N VAL A 218 11.62 3.78 7.73
CA VAL A 218 11.95 4.88 8.63
C VAL A 218 11.13 6.12 8.26
N TRP A 219 10.82 6.98 9.22
CA TRP A 219 10.21 8.27 8.95
C TRP A 219 11.26 9.39 9.03
N CYS A 220 11.70 9.83 7.85
CA CYS A 220 12.67 10.91 7.66
C CYS A 220 11.93 12.22 7.41
N ASP A 221 11.62 12.96 8.47
CA ASP A 221 10.84 14.20 8.40
C ASP A 221 11.03 15.08 9.63
N GLU A 222 10.50 16.33 9.56
CA GLU A 222 10.44 17.22 10.70
C GLU A 222 9.58 16.62 11.82
N GLY A 223 10.13 16.58 13.04
CA GLY A 223 9.45 16.00 14.20
C GLY A 223 9.59 14.48 14.33
N ALA A 224 10.20 13.79 13.35
CA ALA A 224 10.54 12.37 13.40
C ALA A 224 12.08 12.17 13.46
N PHE A 225 12.69 11.56 12.46
CA PHE A 225 14.13 11.31 12.39
C PHE A 225 14.79 12.13 11.28
N THR A 226 16.03 12.54 11.50
CA THR A 226 16.88 13.16 10.47
C THR A 226 17.42 12.10 9.51
N ALA A 227 17.86 12.52 8.32
CA ALA A 227 18.48 11.59 7.35
C ALA A 227 19.71 10.87 7.93
N ASP A 228 20.51 11.56 8.76
CA ASP A 228 21.69 10.97 9.42
C ASP A 228 21.31 9.90 10.45
N GLU A 229 20.19 10.07 11.16
CA GLU A 229 19.65 9.07 12.09
C GLU A 229 19.00 7.89 11.37
N CYS A 230 18.32 8.14 10.23
CA CYS A 230 17.68 7.11 9.42
C CYS A 230 18.69 6.19 8.71
N ARG A 231 19.79 6.74 8.23
CA ARG A 231 20.82 6.04 7.44
C ARG A 231 21.30 4.75 8.12
N PRO A 232 21.81 4.73 9.36
CA PRO A 232 22.35 3.52 9.98
C PRO A 232 21.29 2.43 10.13
N MET A 233 20.01 2.79 10.34
CA MET A 233 18.90 1.84 10.46
C MET A 233 18.57 1.19 9.11
N LEU A 234 18.49 1.97 8.03
CA LEU A 234 18.27 1.45 6.68
C LEU A 234 19.45 0.58 6.21
N GLU A 235 20.68 1.01 6.42
CA GLU A 235 21.86 0.21 6.07
C GLU A 235 21.94 -1.10 6.86
N ALA A 236 21.52 -1.10 8.13
CA ALA A 236 21.43 -2.32 8.93
C ALA A 236 20.38 -3.28 8.35
N GLY A 237 19.21 -2.76 7.95
CA GLY A 237 18.19 -3.53 7.25
C GLY A 237 18.69 -4.12 5.94
N ALA A 238 19.35 -3.33 5.11
CA ALA A 238 19.93 -3.76 3.84
C ALA A 238 20.96 -4.88 4.04
N ARG A 239 21.89 -4.70 5.00
CA ARG A 239 22.87 -5.75 5.35
C ARG A 239 22.22 -7.04 5.85
N ALA A 240 21.06 -6.95 6.45
CA ALA A 240 20.27 -8.08 6.93
C ALA A 240 19.35 -8.71 5.86
N GLY A 241 19.35 -8.18 4.64
CA GLY A 241 18.59 -8.70 3.50
C GLY A 241 17.15 -8.20 3.43
N LEU A 242 16.77 -7.18 4.21
CA LEU A 242 15.46 -6.53 4.11
C LEU A 242 15.46 -5.50 2.97
N GLY A 243 14.32 -5.39 2.27
CA GLY A 243 14.06 -4.26 1.39
C GLY A 243 13.94 -2.95 2.19
N LEU A 244 14.21 -1.81 1.56
CA LEU A 244 14.19 -0.50 2.21
C LEU A 244 12.98 0.30 1.77
N ARG A 245 12.35 1.01 2.71
CA ARG A 245 11.28 1.97 2.47
C ARG A 245 11.55 3.24 3.30
N VAL A 246 11.03 4.39 2.87
CA VAL A 246 11.22 5.65 3.57
C VAL A 246 9.92 6.46 3.54
N HIS A 247 9.30 6.77 4.69
CA HIS A 247 8.39 7.90 4.78
C HIS A 247 9.25 9.17 4.62
N ALA A 248 9.00 9.93 3.58
CA ALA A 248 9.91 10.97 3.12
C ALA A 248 9.17 12.28 2.84
N ASP A 249 9.67 13.37 3.42
CA ASP A 249 9.30 14.72 3.04
C ASP A 249 7.77 14.95 3.05
N GLU A 250 7.07 14.47 4.11
CA GLU A 250 5.63 14.59 4.29
C GLU A 250 5.24 15.97 4.85
N PHE A 251 5.92 16.43 5.90
CA PHE A 251 5.63 17.70 6.58
C PHE A 251 6.64 18.79 6.23
N ALA A 252 7.86 18.42 5.89
CA ALA A 252 8.93 19.31 5.44
C ALA A 252 9.87 18.60 4.47
N ARG A 253 10.72 19.37 3.77
CA ARG A 253 11.79 18.79 2.97
C ARG A 253 12.97 18.42 3.87
N ALA A 254 12.96 17.21 4.41
CA ALA A 254 13.93 16.70 5.38
C ALA A 254 15.07 15.88 4.76
N GLY A 255 15.05 15.67 3.43
CA GLY A 255 16.07 14.90 2.70
C GLY A 255 15.79 13.41 2.61
N GLY A 256 14.58 12.97 2.99
CA GLY A 256 14.14 11.56 2.93
C GLY A 256 14.17 11.00 1.52
N ALA A 257 13.72 11.77 0.53
CA ALA A 257 13.77 11.38 -0.88
C ALA A 257 15.20 11.14 -1.37
N GLY A 258 16.14 12.04 -1.01
CA GLY A 258 17.57 11.91 -1.34
C GLY A 258 18.20 10.66 -0.72
N LEU A 259 17.89 10.41 0.56
CA LEU A 259 18.34 9.20 1.27
C LEU A 259 17.80 7.91 0.64
N ALA A 260 16.51 7.90 0.28
CA ALA A 260 15.88 6.76 -0.40
C ALA A 260 16.56 6.48 -1.76
N ALA A 261 16.84 7.52 -2.54
CA ALA A 261 17.53 7.40 -3.83
C ALA A 261 18.95 6.86 -3.65
N GLU A 262 19.73 7.42 -2.72
CA GLU A 262 21.10 7.00 -2.44
C GLU A 262 21.23 5.54 -2.03
N LEU A 263 20.29 5.07 -1.20
CA LEU A 263 20.29 3.69 -0.71
C LEU A 263 19.49 2.71 -1.61
N HIS A 264 19.03 3.17 -2.78
CA HIS A 264 18.22 2.37 -3.70
C HIS A 264 17.03 1.69 -3.01
N ALA A 265 16.28 2.45 -2.22
CA ALA A 265 15.10 1.95 -1.52
C ALA A 265 14.05 1.42 -2.52
N SER A 266 13.21 0.49 -2.07
CA SER A 266 12.07 -0.01 -2.87
C SER A 266 11.04 1.08 -3.12
N SER A 267 10.84 1.96 -2.13
CA SER A 267 9.96 3.13 -2.26
C SER A 267 10.40 4.30 -1.39
N ALA A 268 9.93 5.50 -1.77
CA ALA A 268 9.88 6.69 -0.95
C ALA A 268 8.41 7.15 -0.91
N ASP A 269 7.85 7.27 0.29
CA ASP A 269 6.43 7.37 0.50
C ASP A 269 6.08 8.81 0.95
N HIS A 270 4.85 9.32 0.65
CA HIS A 270 4.31 10.68 0.86
C HIS A 270 4.83 11.74 -0.12
N LEU A 271 6.04 12.25 0.06
CA LEU A 271 6.74 13.17 -0.87
C LEU A 271 6.00 14.51 -1.11
N LEU A 272 5.23 15.00 -0.12
CA LEU A 272 4.43 16.23 -0.28
C LEU A 272 5.31 17.46 -0.45
N PHE A 273 6.50 17.48 0.14
CA PHE A 273 7.48 18.56 0.07
C PHE A 273 8.65 18.25 -0.86
N ALA A 274 8.65 17.09 -1.53
CA ALA A 274 9.65 16.76 -2.53
C ALA A 274 9.59 17.71 -3.74
N THR A 275 10.74 18.01 -4.29
CA THR A 275 10.89 18.84 -5.49
C THR A 275 10.92 17.97 -6.76
N ARG A 276 10.85 18.62 -7.92
CA ARG A 276 11.02 17.94 -9.21
C ARG A 276 12.37 17.20 -9.32
N ASP A 277 13.44 17.79 -8.76
CA ASP A 277 14.77 17.15 -8.75
C ASP A 277 14.79 15.92 -7.83
N ASP A 278 14.08 15.94 -6.70
CA ASP A 278 13.97 14.79 -5.83
C ASP A 278 13.26 13.62 -6.55
N PHE A 279 12.16 13.88 -7.27
CA PHE A 279 11.49 12.84 -8.08
C PHE A 279 12.38 12.30 -9.20
N ARG A 280 13.22 13.14 -9.81
CA ARG A 280 14.19 12.69 -10.82
C ARG A 280 15.26 11.78 -10.20
N LEU A 281 15.80 12.14 -9.03
CA LEU A 281 16.75 11.29 -8.30
C LEU A 281 16.14 9.92 -7.96
N LEU A 282 14.89 9.88 -7.48
CA LEU A 282 14.18 8.63 -7.22
C LEU A 282 14.03 7.77 -8.48
N GLN A 283 13.66 8.39 -9.61
CA GLN A 283 13.54 7.71 -10.89
C GLN A 283 14.87 7.12 -11.36
N GLU A 284 15.96 7.91 -11.33
CA GLU A 284 17.31 7.48 -11.69
C GLU A 284 17.78 6.29 -10.82
N ALA A 285 17.42 6.30 -9.53
CA ALA A 285 17.71 5.23 -8.59
C ALA A 285 16.74 4.03 -8.67
N SER A 286 15.72 4.08 -9.54
CA SER A 286 14.66 3.08 -9.65
C SER A 286 13.83 2.90 -8.37
N VAL A 287 13.72 3.94 -7.55
CA VAL A 287 12.87 4.00 -6.36
C VAL A 287 11.45 4.38 -6.78
N VAL A 288 10.44 3.68 -6.29
CA VAL A 288 9.03 3.97 -6.63
C VAL A 288 8.46 4.98 -5.63
N PRO A 289 8.08 6.22 -6.05
CA PRO A 289 7.27 7.11 -5.24
C PRO A 289 5.92 6.47 -4.91
N VAL A 290 5.57 6.38 -3.62
CA VAL A 290 4.25 5.92 -3.15
C VAL A 290 3.49 7.10 -2.57
N LEU A 291 2.39 7.46 -3.21
CA LEU A 291 1.67 8.70 -2.95
C LEU A 291 0.30 8.41 -2.34
N PRO A 292 0.09 8.63 -1.02
CA PRO A 292 -1.20 8.47 -0.36
C PRO A 292 -2.02 9.78 -0.44
N PRO A 293 -3.03 9.88 -1.33
CA PRO A 293 -3.72 11.15 -1.58
C PRO A 293 -4.66 11.59 -0.45
N ALA A 294 -4.99 10.69 0.49
CA ALA A 294 -5.83 11.01 1.64
C ALA A 294 -5.05 11.63 2.81
N ALA A 295 -3.76 11.33 2.96
CA ALA A 295 -2.94 11.84 4.05
C ALA A 295 -2.95 13.38 4.13
N PRO A 296 -2.67 14.16 3.06
CA PRO A 296 -2.73 15.61 3.13
C PRO A 296 -4.14 16.18 3.32
N LEU A 297 -5.19 15.41 3.01
CA LEU A 297 -6.56 15.81 3.28
C LEU A 297 -6.87 15.74 4.79
N VAL A 298 -6.53 14.61 5.44
CA VAL A 298 -6.85 14.42 6.88
C VAL A 298 -5.89 15.15 7.81
N THR A 299 -4.70 15.52 7.35
CA THR A 299 -3.76 16.40 8.06
C THR A 299 -4.02 17.89 7.81
N LEU A 300 -4.94 18.23 6.91
CA LEU A 300 -5.31 19.58 6.49
C LEU A 300 -4.14 20.38 5.86
N LEU A 301 -3.13 19.70 5.34
CA LEU A 301 -2.00 20.32 4.64
C LEU A 301 -2.40 20.87 3.26
N HIS A 302 -3.42 20.27 2.62
CA HIS A 302 -3.93 20.66 1.30
C HIS A 302 -2.83 20.80 0.24
N ARG A 303 -1.82 19.93 0.29
CA ARG A 303 -0.68 19.92 -0.64
C ARG A 303 -0.52 18.51 -1.21
N TRP A 304 -0.44 18.43 -2.54
CA TRP A 304 -0.26 17.16 -3.27
C TRP A 304 0.80 17.31 -4.36
N PRO A 305 1.56 16.28 -4.69
CA PRO A 305 2.34 16.21 -5.93
C PRO A 305 1.40 16.33 -7.15
N ASP A 306 1.79 17.07 -8.18
CA ASP A 306 1.03 17.14 -9.46
C ASP A 306 1.34 15.90 -10.31
N ALA A 307 0.41 14.94 -10.35
CA ALA A 307 0.59 13.70 -11.11
C ALA A 307 0.77 13.92 -12.63
N ARG A 308 0.23 15.01 -13.19
CA ARG A 308 0.46 15.34 -14.61
C ARG A 308 1.93 15.71 -14.84
N GLN A 309 2.53 16.43 -13.91
CA GLN A 309 3.95 16.77 -14.00
C GLN A 309 4.82 15.52 -13.87
N LEU A 310 4.50 14.63 -12.91
CA LEU A 310 5.21 13.35 -12.76
C LEU A 310 5.12 12.50 -14.03
N ILE A 311 3.93 12.43 -14.64
CA ILE A 311 3.73 11.72 -15.91
C ILE A 311 4.51 12.40 -17.05
N ALA A 312 4.52 13.73 -17.13
CA ALA A 312 5.30 14.46 -18.13
C ALA A 312 6.82 14.25 -17.97
N ASP A 313 7.27 14.04 -16.75
CA ASP A 313 8.67 13.74 -16.40
C ASP A 313 9.00 12.23 -16.45
N GLU A 314 8.09 11.42 -16.96
CA GLU A 314 8.20 9.96 -17.10
C GLU A 314 8.38 9.20 -15.76
N VAL A 315 8.08 9.82 -14.63
CA VAL A 315 8.16 9.20 -13.31
C VAL A 315 7.07 8.15 -13.15
N ALA A 316 7.47 6.91 -12.82
CA ALA A 316 6.56 5.88 -12.37
C ALA A 316 6.21 6.14 -10.89
N PHE A 317 4.94 6.12 -10.51
CA PHE A 317 4.51 6.23 -9.11
C PHE A 317 3.41 5.24 -8.80
N ALA A 318 3.25 4.93 -7.51
CA ALA A 318 2.16 4.14 -6.96
C ALA A 318 1.23 5.00 -6.10
N LEU A 319 0.00 4.54 -5.89
CA LEU A 319 -0.95 5.10 -4.94
C LEU A 319 -1.12 4.16 -3.75
N ALA A 320 -1.43 4.72 -2.59
CA ALA A 320 -1.71 4.01 -1.35
C ALA A 320 -2.85 4.65 -0.58
N THR A 321 -3.40 3.96 0.42
CA THR A 321 -4.39 4.55 1.32
C THR A 321 -3.75 5.30 2.48
N ASP A 322 -2.59 4.89 2.93
CA ASP A 322 -2.03 5.26 4.23
C ASP A 322 -3.03 5.01 5.35
N PHE A 323 -3.67 3.83 5.31
CA PHE A 323 -4.64 3.47 6.34
C PHE A 323 -3.98 3.40 7.71
N ASN A 324 -4.38 4.27 8.61
CA ASN A 324 -3.83 4.38 9.96
C ASN A 324 -4.89 4.97 10.92
N PRO A 325 -4.64 5.08 12.25
CA PRO A 325 -5.61 5.63 13.20
C PRO A 325 -6.06 7.07 12.90
N ASN A 326 -5.25 7.84 12.17
CA ASN A 326 -5.53 9.23 11.79
C ASN A 326 -6.20 9.33 10.42
N CYS A 327 -5.89 8.41 9.50
CA CYS A 327 -6.43 8.31 8.14
C CYS A 327 -7.11 6.96 7.96
N GLN A 328 -8.41 6.86 8.24
CA GLN A 328 -9.15 5.59 8.18
C GLN A 328 -9.72 5.31 6.77
N LEU A 329 -8.93 5.57 5.72
CA LEU A 329 -9.32 5.27 4.35
C LEU A 329 -8.98 3.82 4.01
N SER A 330 -9.96 2.91 4.00
CA SER A 330 -9.80 1.48 3.67
C SER A 330 -9.97 1.16 2.18
N SER A 331 -10.18 2.16 1.32
CA SER A 331 -10.58 1.98 -0.08
C SER A 331 -9.56 2.53 -1.06
N MET A 332 -8.85 1.66 -1.76
CA MET A 332 -8.00 2.03 -2.89
C MET A 332 -8.80 2.66 -4.04
N GLN A 333 -10.08 2.30 -4.24
CA GLN A 333 -10.93 2.99 -5.21
C GLN A 333 -11.06 4.47 -4.87
N ARG A 334 -11.30 4.82 -3.59
CA ARG A 334 -11.38 6.22 -3.16
C ARG A 334 -10.02 6.91 -3.18
N ALA A 335 -8.93 6.20 -2.88
CA ALA A 335 -7.57 6.74 -3.04
C ALA A 335 -7.31 7.12 -4.51
N MET A 336 -7.68 6.26 -5.48
CA MET A 336 -7.60 6.59 -6.90
C MET A 336 -8.45 7.83 -7.26
N ALA A 337 -9.70 7.91 -6.78
CA ALA A 337 -10.56 9.07 -7.04
C ALA A 337 -9.97 10.36 -6.46
N LEU A 338 -9.42 10.31 -5.23
CA LEU A 338 -8.72 11.46 -4.64
C LEU A 338 -7.49 11.86 -5.47
N ALA A 339 -6.72 10.90 -5.98
CA ALA A 339 -5.60 11.19 -6.87
C ALA A 339 -6.04 11.88 -8.16
N VAL A 340 -7.17 11.46 -8.74
CA VAL A 340 -7.73 12.14 -9.93
C VAL A 340 -8.06 13.60 -9.63
N TYR A 341 -8.79 13.86 -8.56
CA TYR A 341 -9.31 15.20 -8.28
C TYR A 341 -8.30 16.14 -7.60
N GLN A 342 -7.43 15.62 -6.72
CA GLN A 342 -6.47 16.44 -5.97
C GLN A 342 -5.09 16.51 -6.66
N MET A 343 -4.61 15.38 -7.23
CA MET A 343 -3.30 15.29 -7.86
C MET A 343 -3.38 15.47 -9.38
N ARG A 344 -4.58 15.59 -9.98
CA ARG A 344 -4.82 15.66 -11.43
C ARG A 344 -4.31 14.42 -12.16
N CYS A 345 -4.39 13.27 -11.53
CA CYS A 345 -3.99 11.99 -12.11
C CYS A 345 -5.02 11.53 -13.14
N PRO A 346 -4.64 11.16 -14.37
CA PRO A 346 -5.57 10.55 -15.31
C PRO A 346 -6.16 9.25 -14.72
N PRO A 347 -7.47 8.97 -14.88
CA PRO A 347 -8.10 7.80 -14.23
C PRO A 347 -7.43 6.46 -14.55
N ARG A 348 -7.03 6.25 -15.79
CA ARG A 348 -6.33 5.01 -16.22
C ARG A 348 -4.94 4.91 -15.61
N ALA A 349 -4.23 6.03 -15.47
CA ALA A 349 -2.94 6.06 -14.79
C ALA A 349 -3.09 5.77 -13.29
N ALA A 350 -4.17 6.22 -12.65
CA ALA A 350 -4.46 5.90 -11.25
C ALA A 350 -4.70 4.39 -11.05
N LEU A 351 -5.35 3.69 -12.01
CA LEU A 351 -5.47 2.23 -11.94
C LEU A 351 -4.10 1.55 -12.02
N THR A 352 -3.23 1.95 -12.95
CA THR A 352 -1.86 1.39 -13.04
C THR A 352 -1.08 1.66 -11.77
N ALA A 353 -1.22 2.85 -11.17
CA ALA A 353 -0.58 3.23 -9.92
C ALA A 353 -1.08 2.41 -8.71
N ALA A 354 -2.36 2.00 -8.71
CA ALA A 354 -2.99 1.21 -7.65
C ALA A 354 -2.92 -0.31 -7.87
N THR A 355 -2.27 -0.76 -8.94
CA THR A 355 -2.13 -2.18 -9.29
C THR A 355 -0.67 -2.53 -9.60
N LEU A 356 -0.21 -2.39 -10.85
CA LEU A 356 1.14 -2.78 -11.29
C LEU A 356 2.25 -2.03 -10.53
N ASN A 357 2.19 -0.69 -10.48
CA ASN A 357 3.26 0.08 -9.84
C ASN A 357 3.30 -0.16 -8.33
N ALA A 358 2.11 -0.26 -7.69
CA ALA A 358 1.99 -0.63 -6.28
C ALA A 358 2.57 -2.03 -6.01
N ALA A 359 2.27 -3.02 -6.85
CA ALA A 359 2.85 -4.35 -6.76
C ALA A 359 4.38 -4.33 -6.92
N CYS A 360 4.90 -3.52 -7.86
CA CYS A 360 6.33 -3.37 -8.08
C CYS A 360 7.05 -2.76 -6.86
N SER A 361 6.46 -1.76 -6.18
CA SER A 361 7.04 -1.16 -4.97
C SER A 361 7.16 -2.15 -3.80
N LEU A 362 6.41 -3.26 -3.86
CA LEU A 362 6.46 -4.37 -2.91
C LEU A 362 7.28 -5.57 -3.38
N GLY A 363 7.97 -5.46 -4.54
CA GLY A 363 8.68 -6.58 -5.15
C GLY A 363 7.75 -7.69 -5.67
N ARG A 364 6.46 -7.39 -5.89
CA ARG A 364 5.42 -8.33 -6.33
C ARG A 364 5.01 -8.17 -7.80
N GLY A 365 5.67 -7.31 -8.56
CA GLY A 365 5.33 -7.03 -9.96
C GLY A 365 5.39 -8.25 -10.89
N ASP A 366 6.16 -9.28 -10.54
CA ASP A 366 6.20 -10.54 -11.28
C ASP A 366 4.97 -11.43 -11.02
N THR A 367 4.27 -11.25 -9.90
CA THR A 367 3.22 -12.16 -9.43
C THR A 367 1.82 -11.59 -9.47
N VAL A 368 1.62 -10.30 -9.18
CA VAL A 368 0.31 -9.64 -9.11
C VAL A 368 0.31 -8.29 -9.83
N GLY A 369 -0.82 -7.58 -9.80
CA GLY A 369 -0.96 -6.20 -10.31
C GLY A 369 -1.36 -6.09 -11.78
N THR A 370 -1.46 -7.22 -12.52
CA THR A 370 -1.98 -7.25 -13.89
C THR A 370 -2.79 -8.51 -14.14
N VAL A 371 -3.61 -8.54 -15.20
CA VAL A 371 -4.32 -9.74 -15.66
C VAL A 371 -3.58 -10.28 -16.89
N GLU A 372 -2.53 -11.05 -16.65
CA GLU A 372 -1.65 -11.63 -17.69
C GLU A 372 -1.34 -13.11 -17.40
N PRO A 373 -1.10 -13.93 -18.42
CA PRO A 373 -0.64 -15.30 -18.22
C PRO A 373 0.59 -15.40 -17.34
N GLY A 374 0.59 -16.37 -16.41
CA GLY A 374 1.65 -16.62 -15.43
C GLY A 374 1.57 -15.79 -14.16
N LYS A 375 0.62 -14.87 -14.04
CA LYS A 375 0.34 -14.13 -12.79
C LYS A 375 -0.79 -14.75 -11.99
N VAL A 376 -0.83 -14.44 -10.70
CA VAL A 376 -1.88 -14.89 -9.79
C VAL A 376 -3.22 -14.27 -10.21
N ALA A 377 -4.27 -15.08 -10.26
CA ALA A 377 -5.62 -14.67 -10.60
C ALA A 377 -6.32 -13.98 -9.40
N ASP A 378 -5.74 -12.85 -8.97
CA ASP A 378 -6.36 -11.91 -8.05
C ASP A 378 -7.13 -10.89 -8.88
N LEU A 379 -8.43 -11.07 -8.96
CA LEU A 379 -9.29 -10.35 -9.90
C LEU A 379 -10.43 -9.65 -9.19
N LEU A 380 -10.80 -8.47 -9.69
CA LEU A 380 -12.00 -7.75 -9.28
C LEU A 380 -13.08 -7.86 -10.34
N LEU A 381 -14.30 -8.10 -9.89
CA LEU A 381 -15.52 -7.93 -10.65
C LEU A 381 -16.12 -6.58 -10.26
N VAL A 382 -16.27 -5.68 -11.24
CA VAL A 382 -16.63 -4.29 -10.99
C VAL A 382 -17.91 -3.92 -11.76
N ASP A 383 -18.90 -3.39 -11.04
CA ASP A 383 -20.13 -2.81 -11.62
C ASP A 383 -19.91 -1.34 -11.98
N ALA A 384 -19.22 -1.12 -13.09
CA ALA A 384 -19.01 0.21 -13.66
C ALA A 384 -18.90 0.12 -15.18
N PRO A 385 -19.41 1.07 -15.97
CA PRO A 385 -19.41 1.00 -17.43
C PRO A 385 -18.01 1.07 -18.05
N SER A 386 -17.02 1.62 -17.33
CA SER A 386 -15.64 1.76 -17.78
C SER A 386 -14.68 1.86 -16.59
N VAL A 387 -13.37 1.76 -16.86
CA VAL A 387 -12.31 2.03 -15.88
C VAL A 387 -12.44 3.45 -15.34
N ASP A 388 -12.69 4.43 -16.20
CA ASP A 388 -12.80 5.82 -15.80
C ASP A 388 -13.96 6.03 -14.82
N ALA A 389 -15.12 5.42 -15.08
CA ALA A 389 -16.27 5.47 -14.19
C ALA A 389 -16.01 4.78 -12.84
N PHE A 390 -15.28 3.67 -12.83
CA PHE A 390 -14.86 3.00 -11.59
C PHE A 390 -13.94 3.87 -10.74
N VAL A 391 -12.91 4.42 -11.37
CA VAL A 391 -11.85 5.17 -10.67
C VAL A 391 -12.37 6.50 -10.13
N THR A 392 -13.29 7.16 -10.84
CA THR A 392 -13.79 8.50 -10.47
C THR A 392 -14.98 8.49 -9.52
N ASP A 393 -15.54 7.33 -9.19
CA ASP A 393 -16.69 7.25 -8.29
C ASP A 393 -16.27 7.42 -6.82
N LEU A 394 -16.69 8.54 -6.22
CA LEU A 394 -16.50 8.84 -4.79
C LEU A 394 -17.62 8.27 -3.90
N SER A 395 -18.76 7.89 -4.48
CA SER A 395 -19.98 7.61 -3.74
C SER A 395 -20.12 6.17 -3.29
N ALA A 396 -19.94 5.21 -4.20
CA ALA A 396 -20.25 3.79 -3.95
C ALA A 396 -19.01 2.91 -4.05
N ASN A 397 -19.03 1.79 -3.33
CA ASN A 397 -18.14 0.68 -3.63
C ASN A 397 -18.68 -0.04 -4.87
N ARG A 398 -17.93 0.00 -5.96
CA ARG A 398 -18.28 -0.66 -7.23
C ARG A 398 -17.75 -2.08 -7.37
N VAL A 399 -17.02 -2.57 -6.38
CA VAL A 399 -16.55 -3.96 -6.35
C VAL A 399 -17.72 -4.87 -5.97
N VAL A 400 -18.16 -5.69 -6.91
CA VAL A 400 -19.25 -6.67 -6.74
C VAL A 400 -18.74 -8.10 -6.55
N GLY A 401 -17.47 -8.33 -6.75
CA GLY A 401 -16.83 -9.62 -6.50
C GLY A 401 -15.31 -9.49 -6.45
N VAL A 402 -14.69 -10.36 -5.66
CA VAL A 402 -13.22 -10.49 -5.57
C VAL A 402 -12.86 -11.96 -5.69
N LEU A 403 -11.94 -12.26 -6.58
CA LEU A 403 -11.29 -13.57 -6.67
C LEU A 403 -9.87 -13.46 -6.14
N ARG A 404 -9.50 -14.40 -5.26
CA ARG A 404 -8.14 -14.60 -4.77
C ARG A 404 -7.62 -15.94 -5.30
N LYS A 405 -6.53 -15.91 -6.04
CA LYS A 405 -6.00 -17.12 -6.70
C LYS A 405 -7.11 -17.86 -7.48
N GLY A 406 -7.95 -17.11 -8.18
CA GLY A 406 -9.06 -17.66 -8.94
C GLY A 406 -10.23 -18.22 -8.13
N VAL A 407 -10.23 -18.08 -6.80
CA VAL A 407 -11.34 -18.50 -5.92
C VAL A 407 -12.17 -17.28 -5.51
N PRO A 408 -13.49 -17.28 -5.72
CA PRO A 408 -14.36 -16.22 -5.24
C PRO A 408 -14.34 -16.12 -3.70
N VAL A 409 -13.94 -14.97 -3.16
CA VAL A 409 -13.85 -14.70 -1.71
C VAL A 409 -14.79 -13.59 -1.25
N VAL A 410 -15.19 -12.70 -2.17
CA VAL A 410 -16.25 -11.71 -1.97
C VAL A 410 -17.24 -11.87 -3.11
N ARG A 411 -18.52 -11.91 -2.77
CA ARG A 411 -19.63 -11.87 -3.73
C ARG A 411 -20.55 -10.73 -3.34
N ALA A 412 -21.14 -10.06 -4.33
CA ALA A 412 -22.23 -9.14 -4.06
C ALA A 412 -23.34 -9.87 -3.29
N PRO A 413 -23.99 -9.21 -2.34
CA PRO A 413 -25.14 -9.76 -1.62
C PRO A 413 -26.31 -10.05 -2.55
#